data_f9e3e050d9ddba253ca713b87ecc9690
#
_entry.id   f9e3e050d9ddba253ca713b87ecc9690
#
_cell.length_a   1.000
_cell.length_b   1.000
_cell.length_c   1.000
_cell.angle_alpha   90.00
_cell.angle_beta   90.00
_cell.angle_gamma   90.00
#
_symmetry.space_group_name_H-M   'P 1'
#
loop_
_entity.id
_entity.type
_entity.pdbx_description
1 polymer ?
#
loop_
_entity_poly.entity_id
_entity_poly.type
_entity_poly.pdbx_seq_one_letter_code
_entity_poly.pdbx_strand_id
1 'polypeptide(L)'
;MSAVAHFRSVVVDCPDPRELARFYSRLGGGTPEDDDPDWVVLRLPGGPRLAFQRSPGYTPPEWPRSDRNAQQFHLDFDGGATWEEIDAAEERVLALGARVLDKEDDEKKDFRVYADPVGHPFCLCRIAHD
;
A
#
# COMPACT_ATOMS: atom_id res chain seq x y z
N MET A 1 -25.68 -9.40 -16.93
CA MET A 1 -25.78 -7.95 -17.10
C MET A 1 -24.39 -7.40 -17.34
N SER A 2 -24.22 -6.57 -18.36
CA SER A 2 -22.91 -5.99 -18.65
C SER A 2 -22.62 -4.80 -17.72
N ALA A 3 -21.36 -4.61 -17.41
CA ALA A 3 -20.94 -3.48 -16.60
C ALA A 3 -20.99 -2.18 -17.41
N VAL A 4 -21.27 -1.07 -16.73
CA VAL A 4 -21.31 0.25 -17.35
C VAL A 4 -19.92 0.74 -17.74
N ALA A 5 -18.91 0.34 -16.94
CA ALA A 5 -17.52 0.80 -17.11
C ALA A 5 -16.57 -0.26 -16.60
N HIS A 6 -15.28 -0.08 -16.89
CA HIS A 6 -14.24 -0.99 -16.42
C HIS A 6 -13.31 -0.28 -15.45
N PHE A 7 -12.87 -0.99 -14.43
CA PHE A 7 -11.93 -0.46 -13.44
C PHE A 7 -10.62 -0.10 -14.14
N ARG A 8 -10.06 1.06 -13.80
CA ARG A 8 -8.76 1.48 -14.36
C ARG A 8 -7.66 1.48 -13.31
N SER A 9 -7.80 2.25 -12.25
CA SER A 9 -6.72 2.45 -11.30
C SER A 9 -7.22 2.79 -9.92
N VAL A 10 -6.41 2.45 -8.91
CA VAL A 10 -6.48 3.11 -7.61
C VAL A 10 -5.52 4.29 -7.69
N VAL A 11 -6.00 5.49 -7.43
CA VAL A 11 -5.18 6.70 -7.45
C VAL A 11 -4.81 7.07 -6.03
N VAL A 12 -3.51 7.26 -5.78
CA VAL A 12 -2.95 7.54 -4.46
C VAL A 12 -2.34 8.93 -4.46
N ASP A 13 -2.82 9.78 -3.56
CA ASP A 13 -2.27 11.13 -3.43
C ASP A 13 -0.96 11.10 -2.67
N CYS A 14 -0.01 11.94 -3.07
CA CYS A 14 1.30 11.99 -2.43
C CYS A 14 2.04 13.28 -2.82
N PRO A 15 3.09 13.64 -2.06
CA PRO A 15 3.90 14.79 -2.44
C PRO A 15 4.84 14.51 -3.61
N ASP A 16 5.35 13.28 -3.74
CA ASP A 16 6.29 12.92 -4.81
C ASP A 16 5.91 11.56 -5.41
N PRO A 17 5.20 11.56 -6.55
CA PRO A 17 4.75 10.30 -7.16
C PRO A 17 5.86 9.32 -7.52
N ARG A 18 7.03 9.81 -7.96
CA ARG A 18 8.13 8.92 -8.35
C ARG A 18 8.67 8.15 -7.16
N GLU A 19 8.82 8.81 -6.02
CA GLU A 19 9.31 8.15 -4.81
C GLU A 19 8.31 7.12 -4.30
N LEU A 20 7.04 7.48 -4.26
CA LEU A 20 6.04 6.55 -3.75
C LEU A 20 5.85 5.37 -4.70
N ALA A 21 5.86 5.60 -6.00
CA ALA A 21 5.79 4.52 -6.99
C ALA A 21 6.96 3.55 -6.84
N ARG A 22 8.16 4.07 -6.56
CA ARG A 22 9.34 3.25 -6.33
C ARG A 22 9.16 2.36 -5.10
N PHE A 23 8.61 2.90 -4.02
CA PHE A 23 8.32 2.11 -2.82
C PHE A 23 7.41 0.93 -3.17
N TYR A 24 6.28 1.20 -3.84
CA TYR A 24 5.32 0.13 -4.16
C TYR A 24 5.84 -0.83 -5.22
N SER A 25 6.71 -0.37 -6.12
CA SER A 25 7.39 -1.26 -7.07
C SER A 25 8.28 -2.26 -6.35
N ARG A 26 8.99 -1.83 -5.32
CA ARG A 26 9.84 -2.72 -4.53
C ARG A 26 9.03 -3.63 -3.62
N LEU A 27 7.87 -3.16 -3.17
CA LEU A 27 6.98 -3.96 -2.34
C LEU A 27 6.24 -5.03 -3.16
N GLY A 28 5.66 -4.64 -4.27
CA GLY A 28 4.75 -5.51 -5.01
C GLY A 28 5.17 -5.87 -6.42
N GLY A 29 6.28 -5.33 -6.91
CA GLY A 29 6.76 -5.59 -8.26
C GLY A 29 6.31 -4.55 -9.28
N GLY A 30 6.66 -4.78 -10.54
CA GLY A 30 6.35 -3.85 -11.62
C GLY A 30 7.38 -2.75 -11.77
N THR A 31 7.28 -2.02 -12.88
CA THR A 31 8.16 -0.91 -13.20
C THR A 31 7.34 0.36 -13.34
N PRO A 32 7.67 1.43 -12.60
CA PRO A 32 6.94 2.69 -12.73
C PRO A 32 7.05 3.29 -14.13
N GLU A 33 5.93 3.81 -14.64
CA GLU A 33 5.88 4.58 -15.88
C GLU A 33 5.94 6.05 -15.46
N ASP A 34 7.12 6.65 -15.52
CA ASP A 34 7.35 7.98 -14.95
C ASP A 34 7.62 9.08 -15.97
N ASP A 35 6.93 9.04 -17.10
CA ASP A 35 7.02 10.09 -18.14
C ASP A 35 6.58 11.45 -17.63
N ASP A 36 5.68 11.46 -16.63
CA ASP A 36 5.15 12.67 -16.03
C ASP A 36 5.44 12.65 -14.53
N PRO A 37 6.20 13.61 -13.98
CA PRO A 37 6.53 13.60 -12.55
C PRO A 37 5.32 13.82 -11.64
N ASP A 38 4.22 14.32 -12.17
CA ASP A 38 3.01 14.59 -11.39
C ASP A 38 2.00 13.45 -11.43
N TRP A 39 2.24 12.44 -12.27
CA TRP A 39 1.34 11.31 -12.43
C TRP A 39 2.16 10.08 -12.87
N VAL A 40 2.39 9.16 -11.95
CA VAL A 40 3.19 7.96 -12.20
C VAL A 40 2.30 6.73 -12.08
N VAL A 41 2.37 5.85 -13.06
CA VAL A 41 1.58 4.63 -13.09
C VAL A 41 2.46 3.44 -12.73
N LEU A 42 1.92 2.53 -11.92
CA LEU A 42 2.56 1.27 -11.60
C LEU A 42 1.55 0.14 -11.77
N ARG A 43 1.89 -0.80 -12.64
CA ARG A 43 1.07 -2.00 -12.84
C ARG A 43 1.65 -3.12 -12.00
N LEU A 44 0.93 -3.51 -10.95
CA LEU A 44 1.38 -4.61 -10.10
C LEU A 44 1.14 -5.94 -10.82
N PRO A 45 2.14 -6.85 -10.84
CA PRO A 45 1.94 -8.16 -11.46
C PRO A 45 0.77 -8.91 -10.80
N GLY A 46 -0.20 -9.31 -11.60
CA GLY A 46 -1.38 -10.01 -11.10
C GLY A 46 -2.33 -9.18 -10.24
N GLY A 47 -2.05 -7.91 -10.11
CA GLY A 47 -2.82 -7.03 -9.24
C GLY A 47 -3.36 -5.80 -9.95
N PRO A 48 -3.86 -4.83 -9.19
CA PRO A 48 -4.41 -3.61 -9.78
C PRO A 48 -3.34 -2.70 -10.34
N ARG A 49 -3.78 -1.78 -11.19
CA ARG A 49 -2.99 -0.67 -11.65
C ARG A 49 -3.08 0.43 -10.61
N LEU A 50 -1.95 0.92 -10.13
CA LEU A 50 -1.88 2.06 -9.21
C LEU A 50 -1.46 3.29 -10.01
N ALA A 51 -1.97 4.45 -9.61
CA ALA A 51 -1.50 5.72 -10.15
C ALA A 51 -1.19 6.62 -8.95
N PHE A 52 -0.04 7.29 -9.00
CA PHE A 52 0.40 8.16 -7.92
C PHE A 52 0.31 9.59 -8.43
N GLN A 53 -0.49 10.40 -7.76
CA GLN A 53 -0.81 11.75 -8.19
C GLN A 53 -0.19 12.76 -7.24
N ARG A 54 0.52 13.75 -7.78
CA ARG A 54 1.02 14.84 -6.95
C ARG A 54 -0.16 15.62 -6.40
N SER A 55 -0.18 15.79 -5.09
CA SER A 55 -1.24 16.50 -4.40
C SER A 55 -0.61 17.60 -3.55
N PRO A 56 -0.61 18.85 -4.02
CA PRO A 56 -0.10 19.98 -3.23
C PRO A 56 -0.87 20.08 -1.93
N GLY A 57 -0.15 20.25 -0.82
CA GLY A 57 -0.79 20.30 0.49
C GLY A 57 -1.21 18.95 1.03
N TYR A 58 -0.68 17.87 0.48
CA TYR A 58 -0.99 16.53 0.96
C TYR A 58 -0.77 16.40 2.47
N THR A 59 -1.76 15.83 3.16
CA THR A 59 -1.69 15.53 4.58
C THR A 59 -1.94 14.03 4.75
N PRO A 60 -1.03 13.30 5.42
CA PRO A 60 -1.23 11.86 5.61
C PRO A 60 -2.42 11.57 6.51
N PRO A 61 -3.09 10.42 6.33
CA PRO A 61 -4.15 10.02 7.23
C PRO A 61 -3.58 9.72 8.62
N GLU A 62 -4.43 9.87 9.63
CA GLU A 62 -4.07 9.56 11.02
C GLU A 62 -4.72 8.24 11.41
N TRP A 63 -3.97 7.18 11.31
CA TRP A 63 -4.45 5.87 11.70
C TRP A 63 -4.16 5.63 13.20
N PRO A 64 -5.06 5.08 13.99
CA PRO A 64 -6.37 4.50 13.63
C PRO A 64 -7.56 5.46 13.85
N ARG A 65 -7.35 6.74 13.78
CA ARG A 65 -8.40 7.71 14.04
C ARG A 65 -9.57 7.57 13.08
N SER A 66 -10.77 7.83 13.58
CA SER A 66 -11.98 7.79 12.76
C SER A 66 -12.75 9.11 12.80
N ASP A 67 -12.25 10.09 13.59
CA ASP A 67 -12.94 11.37 13.79
C ASP A 67 -12.41 12.49 12.91
N ARG A 68 -11.18 12.37 12.43
CA ARG A 68 -10.60 13.32 11.48
C ARG A 68 -9.39 12.69 10.80
N ASN A 69 -9.12 13.10 9.57
CA ASN A 69 -8.00 12.59 8.76
C ASN A 69 -7.92 11.06 8.75
N ALA A 70 -9.07 10.40 8.86
CA ALA A 70 -9.11 8.94 8.84
C ALA A 70 -8.76 8.42 7.45
N GLN A 71 -8.18 7.23 7.38
CA GLN A 71 -7.99 6.59 6.09
C GLN A 71 -9.35 6.34 5.43
N GLN A 72 -9.42 6.52 4.13
CA GLN A 72 -10.61 6.20 3.34
C GLN A 72 -10.47 4.83 2.70
N PHE A 73 -9.26 4.49 2.32
CA PHE A 73 -8.89 3.22 1.71
C PHE A 73 -7.55 2.79 2.26
N HIS A 74 -7.25 1.49 2.14
CA HIS A 74 -5.90 0.98 2.34
C HIS A 74 -5.69 -0.19 1.38
N LEU A 75 -4.42 -0.58 1.21
CA LEU A 75 -4.07 -1.70 0.34
C LEU A 75 -3.66 -2.88 1.20
N ASP A 76 -4.09 -4.08 0.79
CA ASP A 76 -3.67 -5.31 1.42
C ASP A 76 -2.72 -6.05 0.48
N PHE A 77 -1.60 -6.51 1.02
CA PHE A 77 -0.64 -7.35 0.28
C PHE A 77 -0.50 -8.66 1.03
N ASP A 78 -0.43 -9.75 0.30
CA ASP A 78 -0.12 -11.05 0.91
C ASP A 78 1.38 -11.09 1.20
N GLY A 79 1.73 -11.23 2.48
CA GLY A 79 3.12 -11.22 2.93
C GLY A 79 3.70 -12.60 3.18
N GLY A 80 2.86 -13.63 3.19
CA GLY A 80 3.27 -15.01 3.41
C GLY A 80 2.21 -15.81 4.13
N ALA A 81 2.45 -17.10 4.31
CA ALA A 81 1.50 -18.02 4.94
C ALA A 81 1.75 -18.20 6.44
N THR A 82 2.93 -17.84 6.91
CA THR A 82 3.33 -18.00 8.31
C THR A 82 3.76 -16.68 8.90
N TRP A 83 3.74 -16.58 10.22
CA TRP A 83 4.23 -15.37 10.89
C TRP A 83 5.72 -15.16 10.68
N GLU A 84 6.51 -16.26 10.49
CA GLU A 84 7.92 -16.13 10.13
C GLU A 84 8.11 -15.43 8.79
N GLU A 85 7.26 -15.78 7.81
CA GLU A 85 7.30 -15.13 6.50
C GLU A 85 6.86 -13.68 6.60
N ILE A 86 5.86 -13.38 7.43
CA ILE A 86 5.42 -12.01 7.68
C ILE A 86 6.55 -11.21 8.36
N ASP A 87 7.26 -11.80 9.33
CA ASP A 87 8.41 -11.16 9.97
C ASP A 87 9.48 -10.78 8.93
N ALA A 88 9.76 -11.68 8.00
CA ALA A 88 10.75 -11.41 6.95
C ALA A 88 10.27 -10.30 6.00
N ALA A 89 8.98 -10.32 5.63
CA ALA A 89 8.40 -9.27 4.80
C ALA A 89 8.42 -7.91 5.53
N GLU A 90 8.13 -7.91 6.84
CA GLU A 90 8.18 -6.70 7.65
C GLU A 90 9.56 -6.07 7.62
N GLU A 91 10.63 -6.86 7.80
CA GLU A 91 11.99 -6.33 7.73
C GLU A 91 12.24 -5.63 6.39
N ARG A 92 11.74 -6.21 5.31
CA ARG A 92 11.93 -5.65 3.98
C ARG A 92 11.16 -4.35 3.78
N VAL A 93 9.90 -4.27 4.21
CA VAL A 93 9.13 -3.02 4.04
C VAL A 93 9.67 -1.92 4.93
N LEU A 94 10.16 -2.24 6.13
CA LEU A 94 10.79 -1.26 7.00
C LEU A 94 12.07 -0.72 6.38
N ALA A 95 12.86 -1.58 5.73
CA ALA A 95 14.07 -1.15 5.01
C ALA A 95 13.73 -0.24 3.82
N LEU A 96 12.53 -0.35 3.26
CA LEU A 96 12.08 0.49 2.15
C LEU A 96 11.49 1.83 2.61
N GLY A 97 11.32 2.03 3.92
CA GLY A 97 10.83 3.29 4.46
C GLY A 97 9.45 3.24 5.10
N ALA A 98 8.85 2.06 5.19
CA ALA A 98 7.58 1.91 5.91
C ALA A 98 7.82 1.93 7.42
N ARG A 99 6.75 2.14 8.19
CA ARG A 99 6.81 2.03 9.66
C ARG A 99 5.60 1.24 10.16
N VAL A 100 5.78 0.61 11.30
CA VAL A 100 4.71 -0.21 11.89
C VAL A 100 3.66 0.68 12.52
N LEU A 101 2.39 0.42 12.24
CA LEU A 101 1.25 1.05 12.91
C LEU A 101 0.60 0.10 13.90
N ASP A 102 0.47 -1.18 13.54
CA ASP A 102 -0.13 -2.18 14.41
C ASP A 102 0.43 -3.56 14.06
N LYS A 103 1.02 -4.21 15.06
CA LYS A 103 1.52 -5.57 14.88
C LYS A 103 1.10 -6.49 16.03
N GLU A 104 -0.11 -6.28 16.56
CA GLU A 104 -0.65 -7.17 17.56
C GLU A 104 -1.07 -8.49 16.91
N ASP A 105 -0.23 -9.51 17.07
CA ASP A 105 -0.48 -10.83 16.51
C ASP A 105 -1.38 -11.59 17.45
N ASP A 106 -2.60 -11.88 17.02
CA ASP A 106 -3.49 -12.77 17.75
C ASP A 106 -4.11 -13.78 16.78
N GLU A 107 -4.77 -14.79 17.32
CA GLU A 107 -5.32 -15.89 16.51
C GLU A 107 -6.43 -15.45 15.55
N LYS A 108 -7.04 -14.31 15.81
CA LYS A 108 -8.18 -13.81 15.01
C LYS A 108 -7.73 -12.82 13.94
N LYS A 109 -6.50 -12.33 14.06
CA LYS A 109 -5.98 -11.28 13.22
C LYS A 109 -4.86 -11.83 12.34
N ASP A 110 -5.09 -11.89 11.05
CA ASP A 110 -4.14 -12.43 10.09
C ASP A 110 -3.41 -11.34 9.30
N PHE A 111 -3.21 -10.16 9.92
CA PHE A 111 -2.55 -9.05 9.23
C PHE A 111 -1.86 -8.12 10.21
N ARG A 112 -0.89 -7.37 9.70
CA ARG A 112 -0.24 -6.26 10.41
C ARG A 112 -0.41 -5.00 9.58
N VAL A 113 -0.51 -3.86 10.24
CA VAL A 113 -0.74 -2.57 9.58
C VAL A 113 0.53 -1.74 9.61
N TYR A 114 0.85 -1.13 8.48
CA TYR A 114 2.03 -0.28 8.29
C TYR A 114 1.63 1.02 7.64
N ALA A 115 2.46 2.04 7.80
CA ALA A 115 2.37 3.25 7.00
C ALA A 115 3.45 3.20 5.93
N ASP A 116 3.10 3.58 4.71
CA ASP A 116 4.10 3.74 3.66
C ASP A 116 4.92 5.02 3.91
N PRO A 117 5.94 5.32 3.11
CA PRO A 117 6.80 6.49 3.38
C PRO A 117 6.09 7.83 3.47
N VAL A 118 4.89 7.95 2.92
CA VAL A 118 4.11 9.20 3.00
C VAL A 118 2.91 9.10 3.94
N GLY A 119 2.76 7.96 4.63
CA GLY A 119 1.77 7.79 5.68
C GLY A 119 0.48 7.07 5.31
N HIS A 120 0.32 6.60 4.07
CA HIS A 120 -0.86 5.80 3.74
C HIS A 120 -0.76 4.43 4.41
N PRO A 121 -1.82 3.96 5.07
CA PRO A 121 -1.82 2.62 5.64
C PRO A 121 -1.86 1.53 4.57
N PHE A 122 -1.13 0.46 4.80
CA PHE A 122 -1.26 -0.77 4.05
C PHE A 122 -1.04 -1.95 5.00
N CYS A 123 -1.51 -3.12 4.60
CA CYS A 123 -1.38 -4.31 5.43
C CYS A 123 -0.53 -5.37 4.74
N LEU A 124 0.21 -6.11 5.56
CA LEU A 124 0.77 -7.39 5.16
C LEU A 124 -0.14 -8.45 5.77
N CYS A 125 -0.76 -9.22 4.92
CA CYS A 125 -1.73 -10.22 5.32
C CYS A 125 -1.11 -11.61 5.28
N ARG A 126 -1.44 -12.42 6.27
CA ARG A 126 -1.06 -13.83 6.26
C ARG A 126 -2.07 -14.59 5.42
N ILE A 127 -1.60 -15.34 4.44
CA ILE A 127 -2.46 -16.10 3.55
C ILE A 127 -3.10 -17.23 4.34
N ALA A 128 -4.43 -17.25 4.38
CA ALA A 128 -5.16 -18.31 5.08
C ALA A 128 -5.05 -19.63 4.30
N HIS A 129 -4.90 -20.71 5.04
CA HIS A 129 -4.93 -22.05 4.48
C HIS A 129 -6.35 -22.59 4.60
N ASP A 130 -6.88 -23.04 3.52
CA ASP A 130 -8.20 -23.70 3.50
C ASP A 130 -8.06 -25.17 3.79
#